data_04c83c756258d3a352d4b72ca4415584
#
_entry.id   04c83c756258d3a352d4b72ca4415584
#
_cell.length_a   1.000
_cell.length_b   1.000
_cell.length_c   1.000
_cell.angle_alpha   90.00
_cell.angle_beta   90.00
_cell.angle_gamma   90.00
#
_symmetry.space_group_name_H-M   'P 1'
#
loop_
_entity.id
_entity.type
_entity.pdbx_description
1 polymer ?
#
loop_
_entity_poly.entity_id
_entity_poly.type
_entity_poly.pdbx_seq_one_letter_code
_entity_poly.pdbx_strand_id
1 'polypeptide(L)'
;HGEKMAEFRLGRVKFNWTGEWQPSKSYLIDDLIKFGGNSYVAVANHTSTASTADFYATDLSKWNVHIEGISSKGDWTSGVYYKINDVVRFGNVQYRVTTAHTSAGTFIDLSKVTEYVAGFKAEGEWSINSQYQTGDVVNYQGSSYVALTTSLAGFSPPENVAIGTDTAGKKWQVLADGIAGAAITYTTGTYYRGQLVQYGGCLLYTSPSPRDAQLS
;
A
#
# COMPACT_ATOMS: atom_id res chain seq x y z
N HIS A 1 -66.95 -27.77 0.41
CA HIS A 1 -65.83 -27.82 1.37
C HIS A 1 -64.63 -27.10 0.73
N GLY A 2 -64.44 -25.82 1.12
CA GLY A 2 -63.27 -25.09 0.71
C GLY A 2 -62.12 -25.41 1.68
N GLU A 3 -61.08 -26.02 1.18
CA GLU A 3 -59.83 -26.16 1.92
C GLU A 3 -59.21 -24.78 2.09
N LYS A 4 -59.09 -24.29 3.32
CA LYS A 4 -58.28 -23.14 3.65
C LYS A 4 -56.84 -23.52 3.45
N MET A 5 -56.22 -22.98 2.39
CA MET A 5 -54.74 -23.01 2.29
C MET A 5 -54.13 -22.30 3.49
N ALA A 6 -53.26 -22.99 4.19
CA ALA A 6 -52.53 -22.41 5.30
C ALA A 6 -51.61 -21.31 4.76
N GLU A 7 -51.87 -20.06 5.12
CA GLU A 7 -51.01 -18.91 4.80
C GLU A 7 -49.71 -19.02 5.61
N PHE A 8 -48.66 -19.40 4.93
CA PHE A 8 -47.31 -19.44 5.53
C PHE A 8 -46.74 -18.02 5.51
N ARG A 9 -46.78 -17.33 6.63
CA ARG A 9 -46.09 -16.04 6.80
C ARG A 9 -44.66 -16.31 7.13
N LEU A 10 -43.77 -16.09 6.15
CA LEU A 10 -42.35 -15.95 6.41
C LEU A 10 -42.16 -14.74 7.34
N GLY A 11 -41.80 -14.98 8.58
CA GLY A 11 -41.38 -13.94 9.48
C GLY A 11 -40.17 -13.19 8.88
N ARG A 12 -39.96 -11.92 9.28
CA ARG A 12 -38.74 -11.20 8.90
C ARG A 12 -37.53 -12.01 9.32
N VAL A 13 -36.64 -12.33 8.37
CA VAL A 13 -35.30 -12.87 8.67
C VAL A 13 -34.61 -11.80 9.51
N LYS A 14 -34.40 -12.09 10.78
CA LYS A 14 -33.78 -11.15 11.71
C LYS A 14 -32.35 -11.63 11.99
N PHE A 15 -31.38 -11.06 11.31
CA PHE A 15 -29.98 -11.26 11.68
C PHE A 15 -29.71 -10.69 13.07
N ASN A 16 -28.95 -11.42 13.87
CA ASN A 16 -28.54 -11.03 15.19
C ASN A 16 -27.07 -10.59 15.16
N TRP A 17 -26.82 -9.29 15.34
CA TRP A 17 -25.45 -8.78 15.40
C TRP A 17 -24.79 -9.13 16.73
N THR A 18 -23.73 -9.95 16.68
CA THR A 18 -22.99 -10.44 17.86
C THR A 18 -21.60 -9.78 18.04
N GLY A 19 -21.23 -8.85 17.14
CA GLY A 19 -19.97 -8.11 17.21
C GLY A 19 -18.80 -8.82 16.52
N GLU A 20 -17.59 -8.57 17.01
CA GLU A 20 -16.39 -9.27 16.51
C GLU A 20 -16.45 -10.76 16.88
N TRP A 21 -16.01 -11.61 15.94
CA TRP A 21 -15.87 -13.05 16.22
C TRP A 21 -14.97 -13.28 17.43
N GLN A 22 -15.39 -14.18 18.29
CA GLN A 22 -14.65 -14.56 19.49
C GLN A 22 -14.32 -16.07 19.46
N PRO A 23 -13.14 -16.47 19.93
CA PRO A 23 -12.81 -17.87 20.08
C PRO A 23 -13.65 -18.55 21.18
N SER A 24 -13.91 -19.84 21.02
CA SER A 24 -14.65 -20.68 21.97
C SER A 24 -16.04 -20.17 22.36
N LYS A 25 -16.66 -19.37 21.48
CA LYS A 25 -18.00 -18.82 21.67
C LYS A 25 -19.01 -19.60 20.86
N SER A 26 -20.19 -19.85 21.44
CA SER A 26 -21.33 -20.46 20.76
C SER A 26 -22.06 -19.43 19.91
N TYR A 27 -22.33 -19.77 18.68
CA TYR A 27 -23.07 -19.00 17.70
C TYR A 27 -24.28 -19.79 17.21
N LEU A 28 -25.35 -19.07 16.96
CA LEU A 28 -26.58 -19.63 16.40
C LEU A 28 -26.68 -19.27 14.92
N ILE A 29 -27.49 -20.02 14.20
CA ILE A 29 -27.85 -19.67 12.81
C ILE A 29 -28.38 -18.24 12.77
N ASP A 30 -28.05 -17.49 11.70
CA ASP A 30 -28.38 -16.07 11.49
C ASP A 30 -27.65 -15.08 12.43
N ASP A 31 -26.72 -15.54 13.28
CA ASP A 31 -25.81 -14.62 13.96
C ASP A 31 -24.88 -13.96 12.94
N LEU A 32 -24.74 -12.64 13.05
CA LEU A 32 -23.80 -11.82 12.27
C LEU A 32 -22.59 -11.47 13.12
N ILE A 33 -21.42 -11.66 12.52
CA ILE A 33 -20.13 -11.29 13.11
C ILE A 33 -19.31 -10.43 12.16
N LYS A 34 -18.29 -9.78 12.70
CA LYS A 34 -17.19 -9.21 11.93
C LYS A 34 -15.91 -10.00 12.18
N PHE A 35 -15.19 -10.29 11.10
CA PHE A 35 -13.86 -10.91 11.16
C PHE A 35 -12.98 -10.38 10.03
N GLY A 36 -11.88 -9.72 10.38
CA GLY A 36 -11.10 -8.95 9.41
C GLY A 36 -11.89 -7.78 8.84
N GLY A 37 -11.79 -7.54 7.54
CA GLY A 37 -12.59 -6.55 6.83
C GLY A 37 -14.03 -6.97 6.56
N ASN A 38 -14.36 -8.26 6.71
CA ASN A 38 -15.63 -8.83 6.27
C ASN A 38 -16.63 -9.04 7.43
N SER A 39 -17.91 -8.97 7.09
CA SER A 39 -18.99 -9.47 7.96
C SER A 39 -19.47 -10.82 7.46
N TYR A 40 -19.82 -11.71 8.39
CA TYR A 40 -20.23 -13.07 8.11
C TYR A 40 -21.54 -13.39 8.82
N VAL A 41 -22.37 -14.26 8.21
CA VAL A 41 -23.58 -14.82 8.80
C VAL A 41 -23.39 -16.31 9.09
N ALA A 42 -23.76 -16.74 10.29
CA ALA A 42 -23.73 -18.16 10.66
C ALA A 42 -24.80 -18.95 9.89
N VAL A 43 -24.39 -20.03 9.25
CA VAL A 43 -25.28 -20.95 8.52
C VAL A 43 -25.63 -22.19 9.31
N ALA A 44 -25.02 -22.37 10.48
CA ALA A 44 -25.28 -23.47 11.38
C ALA A 44 -24.97 -23.07 12.83
N ASN A 45 -25.70 -23.69 13.79
CA ASN A 45 -25.33 -23.58 15.20
C ASN A 45 -23.99 -24.28 15.45
N HIS A 46 -23.06 -23.57 16.07
CA HIS A 46 -21.72 -24.14 16.37
C HIS A 46 -21.03 -23.38 17.50
N THR A 47 -19.98 -23.97 18.03
CA THR A 47 -19.02 -23.27 18.89
C THR A 47 -17.77 -23.04 18.06
N SER A 48 -17.28 -21.81 18.06
CA SER A 48 -16.07 -21.43 17.32
C SER A 48 -14.83 -22.11 17.90
N THR A 49 -13.78 -22.22 17.05
CA THR A 49 -12.47 -22.72 17.47
C THR A 49 -11.85 -21.87 18.55
N ALA A 50 -10.87 -22.45 19.26
CA ALA A 50 -10.18 -21.76 20.36
C ALA A 50 -9.14 -20.72 19.86
N SER A 51 -8.80 -20.72 18.57
CA SER A 51 -7.77 -19.86 17.99
C SER A 51 -8.33 -19.01 16.86
N THR A 52 -8.00 -17.72 16.86
CA THR A 52 -8.33 -16.80 15.77
C THR A 52 -7.70 -17.23 14.44
N ALA A 53 -6.52 -17.87 14.48
CA ALA A 53 -5.83 -18.35 13.28
C ALA A 53 -6.60 -19.48 12.56
N ASP A 54 -7.44 -20.23 13.29
CA ASP A 54 -8.18 -21.35 12.73
C ASP A 54 -9.48 -20.92 12.05
N PHE A 55 -9.88 -19.66 12.12
CA PHE A 55 -11.14 -19.20 11.52
C PHE A 55 -11.24 -19.56 10.05
N TYR A 56 -10.23 -19.21 9.24
CA TYR A 56 -10.27 -19.49 7.79
C TYR A 56 -10.08 -20.97 7.45
N ALA A 57 -9.36 -21.72 8.30
CA ALA A 57 -9.09 -23.12 8.05
C ALA A 57 -10.24 -24.04 8.48
N THR A 58 -10.92 -23.71 9.57
CA THR A 58 -11.89 -24.60 10.23
C THR A 58 -13.28 -24.00 10.34
N ASP A 59 -13.39 -22.78 10.90
CA ASP A 59 -14.70 -22.18 11.18
C ASP A 59 -15.40 -21.66 9.94
N LEU A 60 -14.68 -21.24 8.89
CA LEU A 60 -15.27 -20.59 7.72
C LEU A 60 -16.38 -21.41 7.07
N SER A 61 -16.33 -22.74 7.17
CA SER A 61 -17.38 -23.62 6.66
C SER A 61 -18.75 -23.45 7.35
N LYS A 62 -18.79 -22.77 8.51
CA LYS A 62 -20.01 -22.46 9.29
C LYS A 62 -20.55 -21.05 9.02
N TRP A 63 -19.88 -20.30 8.16
CA TRP A 63 -20.15 -18.90 7.89
C TRP A 63 -20.26 -18.63 6.40
N ASN A 64 -21.22 -17.78 6.01
CA ASN A 64 -21.24 -17.18 4.69
C ASN A 64 -20.83 -15.71 4.80
N VAL A 65 -20.07 -15.22 3.81
CA VAL A 65 -19.78 -13.79 3.69
C VAL A 65 -21.08 -13.05 3.47
N HIS A 66 -21.37 -12.09 4.35
CA HIS A 66 -22.54 -11.23 4.24
C HIS A 66 -22.18 -9.90 3.56
N ILE A 67 -21.10 -9.26 3.98
CA ILE A 67 -20.59 -8.04 3.39
C ILE A 67 -19.07 -8.15 3.31
N GLU A 68 -18.51 -7.89 2.12
CA GLU A 68 -17.09 -7.67 1.96
C GLU A 68 -16.73 -6.21 2.26
N GLY A 69 -15.72 -6.00 3.07
CA GLY A 69 -15.25 -4.69 3.47
C GLY A 69 -13.77 -4.69 3.80
N ILE A 70 -13.26 -3.60 4.31
CA ILE A 70 -11.88 -3.44 4.74
C ILE A 70 -11.80 -3.10 6.23
N SER A 71 -10.67 -3.44 6.88
CA SER A 71 -10.38 -3.08 8.27
C SER A 71 -8.99 -2.47 8.37
N SER A 72 -8.91 -1.18 8.64
CA SER A 72 -7.61 -0.50 8.83
C SER A 72 -6.96 -0.96 10.14
N LYS A 73 -5.67 -1.34 10.06
CA LYS A 73 -4.86 -1.83 11.19
C LYS A 73 -3.70 -0.88 11.56
N GLY A 74 -3.56 0.23 10.84
CA GLY A 74 -2.42 1.12 11.03
C GLY A 74 -1.14 0.56 10.43
N ASP A 75 -0.01 0.79 11.11
CA ASP A 75 1.29 0.34 10.62
C ASP A 75 1.46 -1.19 10.75
N TRP A 76 2.07 -1.78 9.73
CA TRP A 76 2.43 -3.18 9.76
C TRP A 76 3.43 -3.46 10.90
N THR A 77 3.20 -4.54 11.60
CA THR A 77 4.05 -4.98 12.72
C THR A 77 4.30 -6.48 12.60
N SER A 78 5.53 -6.91 12.86
CA SER A 78 5.91 -8.31 12.91
C SER A 78 5.25 -9.03 14.09
N GLY A 79 4.90 -10.33 13.91
CA GLY A 79 4.27 -11.16 14.94
C GLY A 79 2.76 -10.98 15.09
N VAL A 80 2.12 -10.15 14.26
CA VAL A 80 0.67 -9.90 14.27
C VAL A 80 -0.03 -10.81 13.28
N TYR A 81 -1.16 -11.40 13.69
CA TYR A 81 -2.02 -12.15 12.78
C TYR A 81 -2.92 -11.19 12.02
N TYR A 82 -2.68 -11.08 10.72
CA TYR A 82 -3.50 -10.28 9.79
C TYR A 82 -4.51 -11.16 9.06
N LYS A 83 -5.72 -10.66 8.97
CA LYS A 83 -6.90 -11.31 8.38
C LYS A 83 -7.11 -10.82 6.95
N ILE A 84 -7.85 -11.56 6.16
CA ILE A 84 -8.23 -11.13 4.81
C ILE A 84 -8.98 -9.79 4.87
N ASN A 85 -8.66 -8.88 3.96
CA ASN A 85 -9.17 -7.51 3.87
C ASN A 85 -8.78 -6.58 5.04
N ASP A 86 -7.82 -6.98 5.89
CA ASP A 86 -7.12 -6.00 6.71
C ASP A 86 -6.26 -5.10 5.81
N VAL A 87 -6.23 -3.80 6.12
CA VAL A 87 -5.37 -2.82 5.44
C VAL A 87 -4.30 -2.37 6.41
N VAL A 88 -3.07 -2.55 6.01
CA VAL A 88 -1.88 -2.16 6.80
C VAL A 88 -1.03 -1.19 6.01
N ARG A 89 -0.36 -0.29 6.70
CA ARG A 89 0.65 0.60 6.12
C ARG A 89 2.03 0.00 6.35
N PHE A 90 2.80 -0.14 5.30
CA PHE A 90 4.21 -0.48 5.36
C PHE A 90 5.00 0.50 4.51
N GLY A 91 5.91 1.23 5.15
CA GLY A 91 6.52 2.40 4.51
C GLY A 91 5.46 3.46 4.17
N ASN A 92 5.38 3.83 2.90
CA ASN A 92 4.45 4.85 2.41
C ASN A 92 3.25 4.26 1.69
N VAL A 93 3.19 2.95 1.59
CA VAL A 93 2.15 2.23 0.83
C VAL A 93 1.19 1.56 1.79
N GLN A 94 -0.08 1.64 1.48
CA GLN A 94 -1.09 0.84 2.13
C GLN A 94 -1.31 -0.45 1.36
N TYR A 95 -1.29 -1.56 2.07
CA TYR A 95 -1.49 -2.90 1.52
C TYR A 95 -2.75 -3.52 2.09
N ARG A 96 -3.52 -4.16 1.23
CA ARG A 96 -4.65 -5.00 1.62
C ARG A 96 -4.21 -6.45 1.68
N VAL A 97 -4.47 -7.10 2.80
CA VAL A 97 -4.18 -8.53 3.00
C VAL A 97 -5.10 -9.38 2.13
N THR A 98 -4.52 -10.21 1.30
CA THR A 98 -5.21 -11.17 0.41
C THR A 98 -5.20 -12.59 0.96
N THR A 99 -4.19 -12.92 1.79
CA THR A 99 -4.07 -14.21 2.45
C THR A 99 -3.79 -14.00 3.93
N ALA A 100 -4.65 -14.54 4.78
CA ALA A 100 -4.48 -14.44 6.23
C ALA A 100 -3.18 -15.13 6.67
N HIS A 101 -2.42 -14.44 7.53
CA HIS A 101 -1.12 -14.93 7.99
C HIS A 101 -0.67 -14.21 9.26
N THR A 102 0.23 -14.84 9.99
CA THR A 102 1.03 -14.15 11.00
C THR A 102 2.24 -13.54 10.32
N SER A 103 2.40 -12.23 10.45
CA SER A 103 3.54 -11.50 9.90
C SER A 103 4.84 -11.95 10.55
N ALA A 104 5.91 -12.04 9.77
CA ALA A 104 7.23 -12.44 10.24
C ALA A 104 8.32 -11.58 9.59
N GLY A 105 9.47 -11.48 10.27
CA GLY A 105 10.61 -10.72 9.74
C GLY A 105 10.45 -9.21 9.88
N THR A 106 11.22 -8.49 9.08
CA THR A 106 11.30 -7.01 9.09
C THR A 106 10.55 -6.37 7.91
N PHE A 107 10.12 -7.17 6.94
CA PHE A 107 9.47 -6.71 5.71
C PHE A 107 8.12 -7.40 5.53
N ILE A 108 7.19 -6.68 4.90
CA ILE A 108 5.89 -7.21 4.52
C ILE A 108 6.04 -8.30 3.45
N ASP A 109 5.30 -9.39 3.59
CA ASP A 109 5.28 -10.47 2.59
C ASP A 109 4.34 -10.11 1.44
N LEU A 110 4.93 -9.62 0.33
CA LEU A 110 4.19 -9.18 -0.85
C LEU A 110 3.40 -10.30 -1.54
N SER A 111 3.68 -11.57 -1.26
CA SER A 111 2.88 -12.69 -1.78
C SER A 111 1.50 -12.83 -1.11
N LYS A 112 1.31 -12.19 0.05
CA LYS A 112 0.10 -12.27 0.89
C LYS A 112 -0.71 -11.00 0.95
N VAL A 113 -0.25 -9.98 0.26
CA VAL A 113 -0.89 -8.66 0.23
C VAL A 113 -0.95 -8.14 -1.19
N THR A 114 -1.81 -7.16 -1.43
CA THR A 114 -1.82 -6.37 -2.66
C THR A 114 -1.75 -4.90 -2.29
N GLU A 115 -1.07 -4.11 -3.11
CA GLU A 115 -1.08 -2.67 -2.95
C GLU A 115 -2.51 -2.14 -3.03
N TYR A 116 -2.88 -1.30 -2.06
CA TYR A 116 -4.21 -0.71 -1.95
C TYR A 116 -4.19 0.79 -2.25
N VAL A 117 -3.23 1.50 -1.68
CA VAL A 117 -3.00 2.93 -1.95
C VAL A 117 -1.50 3.18 -1.95
N ALA A 118 -0.99 3.69 -3.08
CA ALA A 118 0.36 4.23 -3.14
C ALA A 118 0.41 5.56 -2.38
N GLY A 119 1.40 5.73 -1.52
CA GLY A 119 1.61 6.96 -0.76
C GLY A 119 2.97 7.58 -1.07
N PHE A 120 3.13 8.86 -0.71
CA PHE A 120 4.40 9.57 -0.76
C PHE A 120 4.80 9.99 0.64
N LYS A 121 6.11 9.96 0.92
CA LYS A 121 6.68 10.45 2.17
C LYS A 121 7.89 11.33 1.87
N ALA A 122 7.89 12.55 2.39
CA ALA A 122 9.03 13.45 2.26
C ALA A 122 10.16 13.01 3.23
N GLU A 123 11.33 12.68 2.68
CA GLU A 123 12.52 12.28 3.42
C GLU A 123 13.57 13.41 3.52
N GLY A 124 13.29 14.57 2.90
CA GLY A 124 14.22 15.70 2.88
C GLY A 124 15.30 15.56 1.81
N GLU A 125 16.52 16.02 2.11
CA GLU A 125 17.64 15.92 1.16
C GLU A 125 18.11 14.48 1.00
N TRP A 126 18.39 14.10 -0.25
CA TRP A 126 18.95 12.80 -0.57
C TRP A 126 20.32 12.57 0.10
N SER A 127 20.52 11.40 0.62
CA SER A 127 21.79 10.98 1.21
C SER A 127 22.25 9.63 0.66
N ILE A 128 23.53 9.53 0.33
CA ILE A 128 24.15 8.31 -0.22
C ILE A 128 24.08 7.11 0.74
N ASN A 129 24.00 7.37 2.04
CA ASN A 129 23.99 6.34 3.09
C ASN A 129 22.59 5.96 3.56
N SER A 130 21.54 6.65 3.05
CA SER A 130 20.17 6.39 3.44
C SER A 130 19.54 5.30 2.58
N GLN A 131 18.70 4.48 3.21
CA GLN A 131 17.83 3.52 2.51
C GLN A 131 16.50 4.20 2.24
N TYR A 132 16.01 4.07 1.01
CA TYR A 132 14.75 4.63 0.59
C TYR A 132 13.79 3.51 0.17
N GLN A 133 12.50 3.77 0.35
CA GLN A 133 11.43 2.84 -0.02
C GLN A 133 10.60 3.43 -1.16
N THR A 134 9.88 2.58 -1.87
CA THR A 134 8.93 3.03 -2.89
C THR A 134 7.98 4.09 -2.31
N GLY A 135 7.86 5.23 -3.01
CA GLY A 135 7.05 6.37 -2.57
C GLY A 135 7.79 7.39 -1.71
N ASP A 136 9.04 7.14 -1.29
CA ASP A 136 9.84 8.16 -0.63
C ASP A 136 10.17 9.29 -1.60
N VAL A 137 9.99 10.52 -1.16
CA VAL A 137 10.31 11.72 -1.91
C VAL A 137 11.52 12.39 -1.30
N VAL A 138 12.54 12.58 -2.11
CA VAL A 138 13.77 13.25 -1.72
C VAL A 138 14.00 14.50 -2.55
N ASN A 139 14.68 15.48 -1.97
CA ASN A 139 15.23 16.61 -2.71
C ASN A 139 16.69 16.32 -3.07
N TYR A 140 17.03 16.65 -4.28
CA TYR A 140 18.42 16.58 -4.74
C TYR A 140 18.70 17.67 -5.76
N GLN A 141 19.66 18.53 -5.46
CA GLN A 141 20.06 19.66 -6.32
C GLN A 141 18.86 20.52 -6.77
N GLY A 142 17.94 20.81 -5.86
CA GLY A 142 16.79 21.69 -6.11
C GLY A 142 15.58 21.01 -6.74
N SER A 143 15.69 19.77 -7.21
CA SER A 143 14.57 19.01 -7.76
C SER A 143 14.10 17.95 -6.77
N SER A 144 12.82 17.59 -6.84
CA SER A 144 12.22 16.52 -6.03
C SER A 144 12.06 15.25 -6.85
N TYR A 145 12.41 14.13 -6.25
CA TYR A 145 12.36 12.81 -6.88
C TYR A 145 11.58 11.84 -6.00
N VAL A 146 10.82 10.94 -6.61
CA VAL A 146 10.15 9.85 -5.93
C VAL A 146 10.84 8.52 -6.22
N ALA A 147 11.05 7.73 -5.18
CA ALA A 147 11.63 6.40 -5.28
C ALA A 147 10.63 5.41 -5.92
N LEU A 148 11.06 4.70 -6.96
CA LEU A 148 10.27 3.69 -7.67
C LEU A 148 10.47 2.29 -7.11
N THR A 149 11.54 2.08 -6.34
CA THR A 149 11.87 0.77 -5.75
C THR A 149 12.36 0.95 -4.32
N THR A 150 12.48 -0.13 -3.58
CA THR A 150 13.08 -0.15 -2.24
C THR A 150 14.58 -0.38 -2.30
N SER A 151 15.31 -0.04 -1.21
CA SER A 151 16.73 -0.34 -1.04
C SER A 151 17.65 0.44 -2.00
N LEU A 152 17.54 1.76 -1.97
CA LEU A 152 18.22 2.66 -2.92
C LEU A 152 19.50 3.31 -2.40
N ALA A 153 20.17 2.73 -1.37
CA ALA A 153 21.44 3.26 -0.92
C ALA A 153 22.47 3.32 -2.07
N GLY A 154 23.14 4.45 -2.20
CA GLY A 154 24.20 4.65 -3.21
C GLY A 154 23.71 5.01 -4.62
N PHE A 155 22.41 5.05 -4.89
CA PHE A 155 21.88 5.43 -6.21
C PHE A 155 21.38 6.87 -6.20
N SER A 156 22.17 7.80 -6.72
CA SER A 156 21.74 9.20 -6.83
C SER A 156 20.57 9.36 -7.81
N PRO A 157 19.60 10.25 -7.51
CA PRO A 157 18.44 10.42 -8.36
C PRO A 157 18.77 10.73 -9.83
N PRO A 158 19.66 11.70 -10.18
CA PRO A 158 19.85 12.09 -11.58
C PRO A 158 20.43 10.98 -12.47
N GLU A 159 21.22 10.08 -11.89
CA GLU A 159 21.87 8.99 -12.63
C GLU A 159 20.92 7.83 -12.92
N ASN A 160 19.83 7.72 -12.14
CA ASN A 160 18.93 6.59 -12.15
C ASN A 160 17.46 7.01 -12.35
N VAL A 161 17.23 8.16 -12.99
CA VAL A 161 15.90 8.72 -13.18
C VAL A 161 15.17 8.08 -14.37
N ALA A 162 13.87 7.85 -14.22
CA ALA A 162 12.98 7.47 -15.32
C ALA A 162 12.72 8.68 -16.23
N ILE A 163 12.69 8.45 -17.54
CA ILE A 163 12.41 9.48 -18.56
C ILE A 163 11.08 9.11 -19.24
N GLY A 164 10.08 9.97 -19.11
CA GLY A 164 8.74 9.71 -19.64
C GLY A 164 8.12 8.46 -19.03
N THR A 165 7.71 7.51 -19.87
CA THR A 165 7.10 6.23 -19.46
C THR A 165 8.11 5.09 -19.29
N ASP A 166 9.40 5.33 -19.61
CA ASP A 166 10.46 4.33 -19.43
C ASP A 166 10.91 4.29 -17.97
N THR A 167 10.32 3.36 -17.21
CA THR A 167 10.67 3.09 -15.81
C THR A 167 11.52 1.84 -15.65
N ALA A 168 11.82 1.11 -16.73
CA ALA A 168 12.52 -0.17 -16.66
C ALA A 168 13.94 -0.01 -16.10
N GLY A 169 14.22 -0.65 -14.96
CA GLY A 169 15.51 -0.59 -14.26
C GLY A 169 15.85 0.76 -13.63
N LYS A 170 14.97 1.74 -13.71
CA LYS A 170 15.11 3.05 -13.09
C LYS A 170 14.73 3.00 -11.62
N LYS A 171 15.39 3.83 -10.83
CA LYS A 171 15.25 3.88 -9.37
C LYS A 171 14.39 5.04 -8.92
N TRP A 172 14.41 6.11 -9.67
CA TRP A 172 13.78 7.38 -9.34
C TRP A 172 12.94 7.93 -10.48
N GLN A 173 11.93 8.70 -10.14
CA GLN A 173 11.14 9.51 -11.07
C GLN A 173 11.15 10.96 -10.60
N VAL A 174 11.28 11.90 -11.53
CA VAL A 174 11.14 13.33 -11.21
C VAL A 174 9.69 13.60 -10.79
N LEU A 175 9.53 14.15 -9.60
CA LEU A 175 8.24 14.60 -9.08
C LEU A 175 8.03 16.10 -9.37
N ALA A 176 9.07 16.89 -9.15
CA ALA A 176 9.06 18.32 -9.46
C ALA A 176 10.47 18.77 -9.87
N ASP A 177 10.56 19.49 -10.98
CA ASP A 177 11.78 20.17 -11.36
C ASP A 177 11.93 21.45 -10.55
N GLY A 178 13.12 21.65 -10.01
CA GLY A 178 13.50 22.84 -9.27
C GLY A 178 14.81 23.40 -9.75
N ILE A 179 15.23 24.51 -9.14
CA ILE A 179 16.49 25.17 -9.42
C ILE A 179 17.41 24.92 -8.25
N ALA A 180 18.62 24.40 -8.49
CA ALA A 180 19.64 24.28 -7.46
C ALA A 180 19.95 25.67 -6.86
N GLY A 181 19.99 25.77 -5.54
CA GLY A 181 20.06 27.05 -4.82
C GLY A 181 21.30 27.87 -5.03
N ALA A 182 22.37 27.35 -5.67
CA ALA A 182 23.61 28.05 -5.95
C ALA A 182 24.08 27.78 -7.39
N ALA A 183 24.50 28.84 -8.07
CA ALA A 183 25.15 28.71 -9.37
C ALA A 183 26.57 28.14 -9.21
N ILE A 184 26.90 27.15 -10.02
CA ILE A 184 28.26 26.60 -10.12
C ILE A 184 28.99 27.22 -11.31
N THR A 185 30.27 27.49 -11.17
CA THR A 185 31.07 27.96 -12.30
C THR A 185 31.20 26.85 -13.36
N TYR A 186 30.99 27.20 -14.62
CA TYR A 186 31.14 26.24 -15.72
C TYR A 186 32.52 25.63 -15.74
N THR A 187 32.55 24.31 -15.78
CA THR A 187 33.73 23.50 -16.07
C THR A 187 33.33 22.41 -17.05
N THR A 188 34.29 21.86 -17.82
CA THR A 188 33.97 20.73 -18.68
C THR A 188 33.51 19.55 -17.81
N GLY A 189 32.27 19.04 -18.03
CA GLY A 189 31.69 17.94 -17.24
C GLY A 189 30.24 17.72 -17.53
N THR A 190 29.61 16.78 -16.79
CA THR A 190 28.21 16.48 -16.87
C THR A 190 27.43 17.38 -15.94
N TYR A 191 26.40 18.03 -16.45
CA TYR A 191 25.45 18.86 -15.70
C TYR A 191 24.11 18.15 -15.59
N TYR A 192 23.52 18.26 -14.42
CA TYR A 192 22.21 17.64 -14.15
C TYR A 192 21.08 18.66 -14.25
N ARG A 193 19.90 18.14 -14.48
CA ARG A 193 18.67 18.93 -14.56
C ARG A 193 18.51 19.80 -13.31
N GLY A 194 18.13 21.07 -13.51
CA GLY A 194 17.90 22.03 -12.43
C GLY A 194 19.15 22.75 -11.92
N GLN A 195 20.35 22.40 -12.38
CA GLN A 195 21.55 23.12 -12.00
C GLN A 195 21.64 24.51 -12.67
N LEU A 196 22.07 25.49 -11.89
CA LEU A 196 22.45 26.81 -12.38
C LEU A 196 23.95 26.82 -12.65
N VAL A 197 24.34 27.20 -13.85
CA VAL A 197 25.76 27.26 -14.27
C VAL A 197 26.09 28.66 -14.67
N GLN A 198 27.14 29.24 -14.10
CA GLN A 198 27.66 30.55 -14.47
C GLN A 198 28.80 30.39 -15.51
N TYR A 199 28.62 30.97 -16.69
CA TYR A 199 29.57 30.99 -17.76
C TYR A 199 29.71 32.39 -18.37
N GLY A 200 30.91 32.95 -18.41
CA GLY A 200 31.18 34.22 -19.05
C GLY A 200 30.31 35.40 -18.50
N GLY A 201 29.95 35.37 -17.22
CA GLY A 201 29.08 36.37 -16.60
C GLY A 201 27.59 36.13 -16.80
N CYS A 202 27.21 35.09 -17.57
CA CYS A 202 25.82 34.69 -17.77
C CYS A 202 25.47 33.54 -16.85
N LEU A 203 24.20 33.52 -16.39
CA LEU A 203 23.62 32.40 -15.65
C LEU A 203 22.83 31.53 -16.63
N LEU A 204 23.22 30.26 -16.71
CA LEU A 204 22.58 29.26 -17.57
C LEU A 204 21.79 28.29 -16.68
N TYR A 205 20.56 27.98 -17.06
CA TYR A 205 19.72 27.00 -16.41
C TYR A 205 19.65 25.73 -17.26
N THR A 206 20.00 24.58 -16.68
CA THR A 206 19.95 23.31 -17.37
C THR A 206 18.53 22.75 -17.32
N SER A 207 17.69 23.14 -18.28
CA SER A 207 16.36 22.55 -18.52
C SER A 207 16.44 21.63 -19.73
N PRO A 208 15.79 20.45 -19.71
CA PRO A 208 15.66 19.67 -20.93
C PRO A 208 14.77 20.46 -21.89
N SER A 209 15.35 20.85 -23.01
CA SER A 209 14.57 21.41 -24.10
C SER A 209 13.72 20.27 -24.73
N PRO A 210 12.41 20.49 -25.00
CA PRO A 210 11.62 19.52 -25.75
C PRO A 210 12.18 19.24 -27.16
N ARG A 211 13.12 20.06 -27.63
CA ARG A 211 13.78 19.90 -28.94
C ARG A 211 14.97 18.96 -28.91
N ASP A 212 15.62 18.76 -27.77
CA ASP A 212 16.80 17.90 -27.68
C ASP A 212 16.44 16.41 -27.64
N ALA A 213 15.18 16.08 -27.38
CA ALA A 213 14.64 14.72 -27.42
C ALA A 213 14.40 14.21 -28.86
N GLN A 214 14.59 15.02 -29.91
CA GLN A 214 14.31 14.66 -31.30
C GLN A 214 15.57 14.51 -32.17
N LEU A 215 16.77 14.63 -31.60
CA LEU A 215 18.04 14.59 -32.38
C LEU A 215 19.00 13.47 -31.95
N SER A 216 18.48 12.35 -31.46
CA SER A 216 19.29 11.12 -31.29
C SER A 216 18.58 9.93 -31.90
#